data_ccf62ea16fb6524098d717764c00cd28
#
_entry.id   ccf62ea16fb6524098d717764c00cd28
#
_cell.length_a   1.000
_cell.length_b   1.000
_cell.length_c   1.000
_cell.angle_alpha   90.00
_cell.angle_beta   90.00
_cell.angle_gamma   90.00
#
_symmetry.space_group_name_H-M   'P 1'
#
loop_
_entity.id
_entity.type
_entity.pdbx_description
1 polymer ?
#
loop_
_entity_poly.entity_id
_entity_poly.type
_entity_poly.pdbx_seq_one_letter_code
_entity_poly.pdbx_strand_id
1 'polypeptide(L)'
;GVSSAASDVYKRQYIYIVLSLIRRGDEPMDNLPQSVTELANLLQIPLEDILIPCNFCNSFLTFLELCEFDAKFLTLIWKDNLVFGCCRVCCTASAFYEFQLFYEQTVIGRQIEVVEQKSIFDISVRCHHCLRLLNQIEKLDICGRQQPFHKVRHNWKGLCKLCK
;
A
#
# COMPACT_ATOMS: atom_id res chain seq x y z
N GLY A 1 -0.80 13.01 -29.80
CA GLY A 1 -1.59 13.25 -28.60
C GLY A 1 -2.92 12.54 -28.68
N VAL A 2 -3.09 11.47 -27.92
CA VAL A 2 -4.41 10.84 -27.73
C VAL A 2 -5.24 11.83 -26.92
N SER A 3 -6.38 12.25 -27.47
CA SER A 3 -7.26 13.27 -26.90
C SER A 3 -7.67 12.88 -25.46
N SER A 4 -7.57 13.84 -24.55
CA SER A 4 -7.99 13.73 -23.13
C SER A 4 -9.41 13.18 -22.97
N ALA A 5 -10.32 13.49 -23.88
CA ALA A 5 -11.71 13.03 -23.88
C ALA A 5 -11.87 11.51 -24.09
N ALA A 6 -11.04 10.89 -24.94
CA ALA A 6 -11.08 9.43 -25.17
C ALA A 6 -10.62 8.68 -23.91
N SER A 7 -9.61 9.19 -23.21
CA SER A 7 -9.16 8.65 -21.92
C SER A 7 -10.28 8.69 -20.86
N ASP A 8 -11.07 9.77 -20.80
CA ASP A 8 -12.13 9.92 -19.78
C ASP A 8 -13.35 9.03 -20.05
N VAL A 9 -13.66 8.73 -21.32
CA VAL A 9 -14.73 7.80 -21.67
C VAL A 9 -14.34 6.36 -21.32
N TYR A 10 -13.11 5.94 -21.60
CA TYR A 10 -12.58 4.64 -21.21
C TYR A 10 -12.55 4.49 -19.68
N LYS A 11 -12.15 5.53 -18.96
CA LYS A 11 -12.10 5.56 -17.50
C LYS A 11 -13.49 5.36 -16.87
N ARG A 12 -14.51 6.05 -17.39
CA ARG A 12 -15.90 5.91 -16.93
C ARG A 12 -16.48 4.54 -17.25
N GLN A 13 -16.22 4.01 -18.42
CA GLN A 13 -16.72 2.72 -18.85
C GLN A 13 -16.12 1.57 -18.02
N TYR A 14 -14.85 1.68 -17.64
CA TYR A 14 -14.16 0.70 -16.81
C TYR A 14 -14.69 0.69 -15.36
N ILE A 15 -14.92 1.86 -14.78
CA ILE A 15 -15.53 1.99 -13.45
C ILE A 15 -16.92 1.36 -13.44
N TYR A 16 -17.71 1.53 -14.50
CA TYR A 16 -19.02 0.88 -14.63
C TYR A 16 -18.94 -0.64 -14.75
N ILE A 17 -17.93 -1.17 -15.43
CA ILE A 17 -17.71 -2.63 -15.57
C ILE A 17 -17.33 -3.23 -14.22
N VAL A 18 -16.41 -2.61 -13.47
CA VAL A 18 -16.03 -3.05 -12.12
C VAL A 18 -17.24 -3.05 -11.19
N LEU A 19 -18.03 -1.98 -11.19
CA LEU A 19 -19.26 -1.87 -10.40
C LEU A 19 -20.32 -2.92 -10.79
N SER A 20 -20.47 -3.22 -12.08
CA SER A 20 -21.47 -4.19 -12.55
C SER A 20 -21.11 -5.64 -12.24
N LEU A 21 -19.80 -5.96 -12.21
CA LEU A 21 -19.31 -7.30 -11.87
C LEU A 21 -19.38 -7.55 -10.36
N ILE A 22 -19.07 -6.54 -9.54
CA ILE A 22 -19.19 -6.61 -8.08
C ILE A 22 -20.67 -6.68 -7.64
N ARG A 23 -21.59 -6.01 -8.34
CA ARG A 23 -23.03 -6.06 -8.06
C ARG A 23 -23.71 -7.38 -8.36
N ARG A 24 -23.06 -8.33 -9.05
CA ARG A 24 -23.63 -9.65 -9.36
C ARG A 24 -23.48 -10.68 -8.25
N GLY A 25 -22.75 -10.37 -7.18
CA GLY A 25 -22.66 -11.21 -5.99
C GLY A 25 -23.26 -10.47 -4.80
N ASP A 26 -24.30 -11.01 -4.18
CA ASP A 26 -24.77 -10.65 -2.83
C ASP A 26 -23.73 -11.07 -1.77
N GLU A 27 -22.43 -10.79 -2.00
CA GLU A 27 -21.37 -11.12 -1.07
C GLU A 27 -21.19 -10.00 -0.04
N PRO A 28 -21.08 -10.36 1.27
CA PRO A 28 -20.84 -9.40 2.33
C PRO A 28 -19.50 -8.68 2.10
N MET A 29 -19.41 -7.40 2.52
CA MET A 29 -18.25 -6.52 2.35
C MET A 29 -16.92 -7.10 2.90
N ASP A 30 -16.97 -8.19 3.65
CA ASP A 30 -15.80 -8.86 4.24
C ASP A 30 -14.93 -9.63 3.24
N ASN A 31 -15.38 -9.82 1.98
CA ASN A 31 -14.67 -10.60 0.95
C ASN A 31 -14.18 -9.75 -0.24
N LEU A 32 -14.07 -8.43 -0.09
CA LEU A 32 -13.55 -7.59 -1.16
C LEU A 32 -12.04 -7.82 -1.36
N PRO A 33 -11.54 -7.84 -2.61
CA PRO A 33 -10.11 -7.96 -2.89
C PRO A 33 -9.28 -6.95 -2.12
N GLN A 34 -8.21 -7.42 -1.50
CA GLN A 34 -7.31 -6.59 -0.72
C GLN A 34 -6.05 -6.18 -1.52
N SER A 35 -5.72 -6.94 -2.56
CA SER A 35 -4.56 -6.70 -3.43
C SER A 35 -4.99 -6.49 -4.88
N VAL A 36 -4.10 -5.90 -5.68
CA VAL A 36 -4.33 -5.72 -7.13
C VAL A 36 -4.41 -7.07 -7.83
N THR A 37 -3.58 -8.02 -7.43
CA THR A 37 -3.60 -9.40 -7.99
C THR A 37 -4.93 -10.11 -7.69
N GLU A 38 -5.46 -9.99 -6.48
CA GLU A 38 -6.78 -10.56 -6.14
C GLU A 38 -7.89 -9.91 -6.98
N LEU A 39 -7.82 -8.59 -7.18
CA LEU A 39 -8.79 -7.89 -8.03
C LEU A 39 -8.71 -8.35 -9.48
N ALA A 40 -7.49 -8.51 -10.03
CA ALA A 40 -7.27 -9.02 -11.38
C ALA A 40 -7.89 -10.42 -11.57
N ASN A 41 -7.65 -11.30 -10.60
CA ASN A 41 -8.18 -12.67 -10.61
C ASN A 41 -9.71 -12.68 -10.51
N LEU A 42 -10.29 -11.84 -9.65
CA LEU A 42 -11.74 -11.72 -9.52
C LEU A 42 -12.40 -11.25 -10.82
N LEU A 43 -11.78 -10.26 -11.47
CA LEU A 43 -12.30 -9.69 -12.74
C LEU A 43 -11.93 -10.53 -13.96
N GLN A 44 -11.04 -11.51 -13.83
CA GLN A 44 -10.51 -12.34 -14.91
C GLN A 44 -9.89 -11.51 -16.05
N ILE A 45 -9.17 -10.45 -15.69
CA ILE A 45 -8.46 -9.57 -16.62
C ILE A 45 -6.97 -9.53 -16.31
N PRO A 46 -6.11 -9.29 -17.33
CA PRO A 46 -4.67 -9.12 -17.11
C PRO A 46 -4.38 -7.92 -16.21
N LEU A 47 -3.28 -7.99 -15.48
CA LEU A 47 -2.87 -6.92 -14.56
C LEU A 47 -2.62 -5.59 -15.28
N GLU A 48 -2.11 -5.65 -16.51
CA GLU A 48 -1.87 -4.48 -17.37
C GLU A 48 -3.14 -3.73 -17.79
N ASP A 49 -4.29 -4.39 -17.76
CA ASP A 49 -5.58 -3.80 -18.11
C ASP A 49 -6.33 -3.24 -16.90
N ILE A 50 -5.80 -3.42 -15.70
CA ILE A 50 -6.40 -2.89 -14.47
C ILE A 50 -6.17 -1.38 -14.37
N LEU A 51 -7.25 -0.66 -14.11
CA LEU A 51 -7.23 0.78 -13.87
C LEU A 51 -7.68 1.09 -12.45
N ILE A 52 -6.75 1.44 -11.59
CA ILE A 52 -7.03 1.84 -10.20
C ILE A 52 -6.60 3.29 -10.01
N PRO A 53 -7.51 4.20 -9.63
CA PRO A 53 -7.14 5.58 -9.32
C PRO A 53 -6.46 5.66 -7.96
N CYS A 54 -5.56 6.62 -7.82
CA CYS A 54 -4.99 6.99 -6.53
C CYS A 54 -6.06 7.68 -5.67
N ASN A 55 -6.22 7.23 -4.41
CA ASN A 55 -7.18 7.80 -3.47
C ASN A 55 -6.92 9.29 -3.13
N PHE A 56 -5.70 9.77 -3.36
CA PHE A 56 -5.30 11.14 -2.99
C PHE A 56 -5.28 12.10 -4.18
N CYS A 57 -4.65 11.74 -5.29
CA CYS A 57 -4.52 12.62 -6.45
C CYS A 57 -5.44 12.26 -7.63
N ASN A 58 -6.21 11.18 -7.53
CA ASN A 58 -7.10 10.63 -8.56
C ASN A 58 -6.42 10.24 -9.88
N SER A 59 -5.09 10.32 -9.99
CA SER A 59 -4.36 9.80 -11.14
C SER A 59 -4.39 8.27 -11.13
N PHE A 60 -4.50 7.65 -12.31
CA PHE A 60 -4.44 6.20 -12.40
C PHE A 60 -3.03 5.70 -12.14
N LEU A 61 -2.93 4.61 -11.37
CA LEU A 61 -1.67 3.93 -11.14
C LEU A 61 -1.15 3.36 -12.46
N THR A 62 0.13 3.55 -12.71
CA THR A 62 0.83 2.90 -13.83
C THR A 62 0.97 1.40 -13.55
N PHE A 63 1.25 0.60 -14.58
CA PHE A 63 1.49 -0.84 -14.40
C PHE A 63 2.57 -1.14 -13.35
N LEU A 64 3.67 -0.38 -13.37
CA LEU A 64 4.73 -0.54 -12.36
C LEU A 64 4.25 -0.20 -10.96
N GLU A 65 3.42 0.82 -10.80
CA GLU A 65 2.86 1.18 -9.49
C GLU A 65 1.85 0.15 -8.99
N LEU A 66 1.08 -0.49 -9.87
CA LEU A 66 0.22 -1.62 -9.53
C LEU A 66 1.04 -2.80 -8.99
N CYS A 67 2.12 -3.17 -9.68
CA CYS A 67 3.04 -4.21 -9.21
C CYS A 67 3.71 -3.84 -7.87
N GLU A 68 4.15 -2.59 -7.73
CA GLU A 68 4.75 -2.08 -6.49
C GLU A 68 3.77 -2.07 -5.32
N PHE A 69 2.50 -1.77 -5.58
CA PHE A 69 1.44 -1.74 -4.56
C PHE A 69 1.31 -3.08 -3.86
N ASP A 70 1.24 -4.15 -4.64
CA ASP A 70 1.19 -5.52 -4.11
C ASP A 70 2.53 -5.92 -3.46
N ALA A 71 3.67 -5.59 -4.08
CA ALA A 71 4.99 -5.88 -3.54
C ALA A 71 5.28 -5.15 -2.20
N LYS A 72 4.62 -4.03 -1.95
CA LYS A 72 4.66 -3.29 -0.68
C LYS A 72 3.68 -3.84 0.36
N PHE A 73 2.85 -4.81 0.00
CA PHE A 73 1.75 -5.31 0.83
C PHE A 73 0.82 -4.19 1.29
N LEU A 74 0.49 -3.28 0.38
CA LEU A 74 -0.53 -2.27 0.61
C LEU A 74 -1.90 -2.86 0.34
N THR A 75 -2.91 -2.31 1.00
CA THR A 75 -4.28 -2.79 0.91
C THR A 75 -5.12 -1.82 0.07
N LEU A 76 -5.91 -2.36 -0.87
CA LEU A 76 -6.85 -1.58 -1.67
C LEU A 76 -7.89 -0.92 -0.76
N ILE A 77 -8.26 0.29 -1.11
CA ILE A 77 -9.26 1.08 -0.38
C ILE A 77 -10.58 1.02 -1.14
N TRP A 78 -11.62 0.58 -0.47
CA TRP A 78 -12.96 0.50 -1.03
C TRP A 78 -13.85 1.59 -0.44
N LYS A 79 -14.45 2.43 -1.31
CA LYS A 79 -15.38 3.49 -0.94
C LYS A 79 -16.52 3.53 -1.96
N ASP A 80 -17.75 3.49 -1.49
CA ASP A 80 -18.96 3.57 -2.33
C ASP A 80 -18.93 2.59 -3.52
N ASN A 81 -18.46 1.36 -3.30
CA ASN A 81 -18.23 0.32 -4.31
C ASN A 81 -17.18 0.69 -5.38
N LEU A 82 -16.33 1.67 -5.12
CA LEU A 82 -15.18 2.02 -5.94
C LEU A 82 -13.88 1.59 -5.26
N VAL A 83 -12.92 1.15 -6.06
CA VAL A 83 -11.61 0.72 -5.61
C VAL A 83 -10.57 1.82 -5.85
N PHE A 84 -9.71 2.02 -4.86
CA PHE A 84 -8.61 2.99 -4.91
C PHE A 84 -7.31 2.35 -4.43
N GLY A 85 -6.21 2.82 -5.01
CA GLY A 85 -4.86 2.53 -4.54
C GLY A 85 -4.14 3.79 -4.06
N CYS A 86 -2.82 3.72 -4.04
CA CYS A 86 -1.96 4.85 -3.74
C CYS A 86 -0.79 4.87 -4.72
N CYS A 87 -0.63 5.93 -5.50
CA CYS A 87 0.50 6.08 -6.41
C CYS A 87 1.81 6.30 -5.63
N ARG A 88 2.95 6.12 -6.28
CA ARG A 88 4.28 6.22 -5.64
C ARG A 88 4.49 7.56 -4.94
N VAL A 89 4.14 8.66 -5.60
CA VAL A 89 4.30 10.02 -5.06
C VAL A 89 3.44 10.22 -3.81
N CYS A 90 2.18 9.82 -3.87
CA CYS A 90 1.28 9.95 -2.73
C CYS A 90 1.63 9.01 -1.58
N CYS A 91 2.16 7.80 -1.85
CA CYS A 91 2.70 6.93 -0.79
C CYS A 91 3.83 7.61 -0.02
N THR A 92 4.79 8.21 -0.73
CA THR A 92 5.92 8.92 -0.09
C THR A 92 5.43 10.15 0.69
N ALA A 93 4.53 10.94 0.13
CA ALA A 93 3.94 12.09 0.80
C ALA A 93 3.17 11.68 2.06
N SER A 94 2.33 10.64 1.97
CA SER A 94 1.56 10.12 3.11
C SER A 94 2.47 9.59 4.22
N ALA A 95 3.54 8.88 3.87
CA ALA A 95 4.53 8.40 4.83
C ALA A 95 5.20 9.55 5.58
N PHE A 96 5.58 10.60 4.86
CA PHE A 96 6.18 11.80 5.45
C PHE A 96 5.22 12.51 6.41
N TYR A 97 3.98 12.78 5.98
CA TYR A 97 2.98 13.44 6.82
C TYR A 97 2.63 12.61 8.06
N GLU A 98 2.46 11.29 7.90
CA GLU A 98 2.20 10.40 9.03
C GLU A 98 3.33 10.46 10.05
N PHE A 99 4.58 10.45 9.60
CA PHE A 99 5.75 10.56 10.46
C PHE A 99 5.79 11.90 11.21
N GLN A 100 5.54 13.01 10.53
CA GLN A 100 5.58 14.34 11.13
C GLN A 100 4.49 14.57 12.19
N LEU A 101 3.28 14.05 11.93
CA LEU A 101 2.12 14.32 12.76
C LEU A 101 1.92 13.32 13.91
N PHE A 102 2.39 12.08 13.75
CA PHE A 102 2.06 10.99 14.65
C PHE A 102 3.29 10.24 15.19
N TYR A 103 4.46 10.89 15.14
CA TYR A 103 5.66 10.33 15.77
C TYR A 103 5.47 10.24 17.29
N GLU A 104 5.85 9.09 17.86
CA GLU A 104 5.72 8.80 19.29
C GLU A 104 7.08 8.63 19.97
N GLN A 105 7.92 7.75 19.45
CA GLN A 105 9.23 7.42 20.03
C GLN A 105 10.18 6.76 19.04
N THR A 106 11.44 6.70 19.43
CA THR A 106 12.50 5.99 18.70
C THR A 106 13.19 4.99 19.63
N VAL A 107 13.47 3.82 19.13
CA VAL A 107 14.30 2.79 19.78
C VAL A 107 15.40 2.32 18.84
N ILE A 108 16.51 1.83 19.39
CA ILE A 108 17.68 1.40 18.62
C ILE A 108 17.79 -0.12 18.61
N GLY A 109 17.97 -0.67 17.40
CA GLY A 109 18.23 -2.09 17.22
C GLY A 109 17.22 -2.98 17.94
N ARG A 110 17.68 -3.90 18.75
CA ARG A 110 16.83 -4.87 19.45
C ARG A 110 16.03 -4.30 20.64
N GLN A 111 16.17 -3.04 20.98
CA GLN A 111 15.34 -2.43 22.02
C GLN A 111 13.84 -2.51 21.69
N ILE A 112 13.50 -2.60 20.41
CA ILE A 112 12.11 -2.80 19.95
C ILE A 112 11.48 -4.07 20.56
N GLU A 113 12.27 -5.16 20.68
CA GLU A 113 11.80 -6.44 21.26
C GLU A 113 11.48 -6.29 22.75
N VAL A 114 12.25 -5.47 23.45
CA VAL A 114 12.03 -5.19 24.88
C VAL A 114 10.76 -4.36 25.07
N VAL A 115 10.56 -3.33 24.24
CA VAL A 115 9.39 -2.44 24.33
C VAL A 115 8.09 -3.18 24.00
N GLU A 116 8.11 -4.01 22.94
CA GLU A 116 6.91 -4.75 22.49
C GLU A 116 6.72 -6.09 23.20
N GLN A 117 7.73 -6.56 23.97
CA GLN A 117 7.75 -7.90 24.58
C GLN A 117 7.49 -9.03 23.56
N LYS A 118 7.99 -8.86 22.35
CA LYS A 118 7.86 -9.77 21.20
C LYS A 118 9.17 -9.89 20.47
N SER A 119 9.36 -11.03 19.80
CA SER A 119 10.48 -11.18 18.87
C SER A 119 10.35 -10.21 17.67
N ILE A 120 11.47 -9.73 17.15
CA ILE A 120 11.50 -8.91 15.93
C ILE A 120 10.81 -9.62 14.74
N PHE A 121 10.76 -10.94 14.75
CA PHE A 121 10.08 -11.73 13.73
C PHE A 121 8.56 -11.54 13.75
N ASP A 122 8.00 -11.29 14.92
CA ASP A 122 6.55 -11.13 15.12
C ASP A 122 6.10 -9.66 15.11
N ILE A 123 7.04 -8.72 15.02
CA ILE A 123 6.74 -7.29 14.95
C ILE A 123 6.62 -6.86 13.49
N SER A 124 5.46 -6.33 13.12
CA SER A 124 5.26 -5.73 11.81
C SER A 124 5.95 -4.37 11.72
N VAL A 125 6.82 -4.19 10.73
CA VAL A 125 7.55 -2.95 10.50
C VAL A 125 7.40 -2.51 9.05
N ARG A 126 6.97 -1.27 8.81
CA ARG A 126 6.91 -0.67 7.48
C ARG A 126 8.01 0.35 7.27
N CYS A 127 8.40 0.57 6.03
CA CYS A 127 9.34 1.63 5.68
C CYS A 127 8.69 3.00 5.93
N HIS A 128 9.36 3.88 6.69
CA HIS A 128 8.87 5.23 6.96
C HIS A 128 8.92 6.15 5.73
N HIS A 129 9.55 5.72 4.64
CA HIS A 129 9.66 6.50 3.40
C HIS A 129 8.69 6.02 2.31
N CYS A 130 8.65 4.71 2.02
CA CYS A 130 7.87 4.16 0.90
C CYS A 130 6.69 3.26 1.34
N LEU A 131 6.43 3.10 2.64
CA LEU A 131 5.39 2.30 3.27
C LEU A 131 5.49 0.78 3.04
N ARG A 132 6.51 0.29 2.34
CA ARG A 132 6.70 -1.15 2.11
C ARG A 132 6.85 -1.90 3.43
N LEU A 133 6.26 -3.08 3.53
CA LEU A 133 6.47 -3.99 4.65
C LEU A 133 7.91 -4.53 4.59
N LEU A 134 8.66 -4.41 5.68
CA LEU A 134 10.01 -4.93 5.79
C LEU A 134 9.98 -6.45 5.99
N ASN A 135 10.86 -7.15 5.26
CA ASN A 135 11.05 -8.58 5.46
C ASN A 135 11.95 -8.85 6.67
N GLN A 136 12.09 -10.13 7.04
CA GLN A 136 12.86 -10.55 8.21
C GLN A 136 14.33 -10.12 8.12
N ILE A 137 14.95 -10.25 6.93
CA ILE A 137 16.36 -9.92 6.71
C ILE A 137 16.58 -8.41 6.91
N GLU A 138 15.68 -7.57 6.41
CA GLU A 138 15.77 -6.11 6.58
C GLU A 138 15.63 -5.71 8.06
N LYS A 139 14.72 -6.34 8.78
CA LYS A 139 14.56 -6.10 10.22
C LYS A 139 15.82 -6.51 11.00
N LEU A 140 16.40 -7.66 10.69
CA LEU A 140 17.66 -8.12 11.30
C LEU A 140 18.85 -7.22 10.94
N ASP A 141 18.92 -6.71 9.70
CA ASP A 141 19.97 -5.76 9.30
C ASP A 141 19.89 -4.45 10.09
N ILE A 142 18.67 -3.91 10.31
CA ILE A 142 18.46 -2.75 11.17
C ILE A 142 18.94 -3.04 12.60
N CYS A 143 18.58 -4.19 13.16
CA CYS A 143 19.03 -4.61 14.49
C CYS A 143 20.55 -4.75 14.59
N GLY A 144 21.16 -5.44 13.61
CA GLY A 144 22.62 -5.70 13.59
C GLY A 144 23.45 -4.43 13.43
N ARG A 145 22.93 -3.45 12.68
CA ARG A 145 23.58 -2.14 12.48
C ARG A 145 23.23 -1.10 13.53
N GLN A 146 22.50 -1.47 14.55
CA GLN A 146 22.05 -0.54 15.61
C GLN A 146 21.31 0.68 15.02
N GLN A 147 20.53 0.48 13.96
CA GLN A 147 19.75 1.54 13.34
C GLN A 147 18.42 1.76 14.09
N PRO A 148 17.78 2.94 13.93
CA PRO A 148 16.57 3.26 14.65
C PRO A 148 15.33 2.57 14.05
N PHE A 149 14.40 2.20 14.94
CA PHE A 149 12.99 2.00 14.66
C PHE A 149 12.19 3.15 15.29
N HIS A 150 11.20 3.65 14.55
CA HIS A 150 10.34 4.75 15.01
C HIS A 150 8.93 4.23 15.21
N LYS A 151 8.30 4.58 16.32
CA LYS A 151 6.88 4.32 16.54
C LYS A 151 6.08 5.53 16.06
N VAL A 152 5.17 5.29 15.12
CA VAL A 152 4.37 6.32 14.47
C VAL A 152 2.93 5.80 14.40
N ARG A 153 1.99 6.51 15.02
CA ARG A 153 0.58 6.11 15.14
C ARG A 153 0.44 4.63 15.57
N HIS A 154 1.14 4.28 16.66
CA HIS A 154 1.18 2.92 17.23
C HIS A 154 1.81 1.83 16.36
N ASN A 155 2.31 2.15 15.16
CA ASN A 155 2.96 1.23 14.24
C ASN A 155 4.47 1.47 14.17
N TRP A 156 5.23 0.39 14.03
CA TRP A 156 6.68 0.50 13.89
C TRP A 156 7.10 0.77 12.45
N LYS A 157 8.03 1.68 12.31
CA LYS A 157 8.63 2.10 11.05
C LYS A 157 10.15 1.93 11.12
N GLY A 158 10.74 1.50 10.01
CA GLY A 158 12.19 1.43 9.81
C GLY A 158 12.53 1.89 8.41
N LEU A 159 13.79 1.87 8.01
CA LEU A 159 14.19 2.19 6.64
C LEU A 159 14.48 0.91 5.86
N CYS A 160 13.77 0.68 4.75
CA CYS A 160 13.99 -0.50 3.92
C CYS A 160 15.29 -0.36 3.10
N LYS A 161 15.80 -1.48 2.59
CA LYS A 161 17.05 -1.53 1.80
C LYS A 161 17.03 -0.67 0.52
N LEU A 162 15.83 -0.40 -0.03
CA LEU A 162 15.68 0.39 -1.26
C LEU A 162 15.64 1.90 -1.00
N CYS A 163 15.40 2.31 0.25
CA CYS A 163 15.32 3.70 0.66
C CYS A 163 16.52 4.17 1.49
N LYS A 164 17.50 3.25 1.75
CA LYS A 164 18.77 3.57 2.43
C LYS A 164 19.71 4.40 1.58
#